data_70d5043363b632e7b731599595f7b0c1
#
_entry.id   70d5043363b632e7b731599595f7b0c1
#
_cell.length_a   1.000
_cell.length_b   1.000
_cell.length_c   1.000
_cell.angle_alpha   90.00
_cell.angle_beta   90.00
_cell.angle_gamma   90.00
#
_symmetry.space_group_name_H-M   'P 1'
#
loop_
_entity.id
_entity.type
_entity.pdbx_description
1 polymer ?
#
loop_
_entity_poly.entity_id
_entity_poly.type
_entity_poly.pdbx_seq_one_letter_code
_entity_poly.pdbx_strand_id
1 'polypeptide(L)'
;SHGEASAEELADLAAPRLDALLAQGVTTVEVKSGYGLSLEHELAQLEAVALLGERRPARLVATCLAAHIVPDEHKERRGDYVRLVTDVILPAVAARGLASAADVFCDEGAFTLAEAREILEAAARLGLRTRVHGEQLTATGVATLAAELGAASVDHLEHVDAAGIAAMARAGTVAVLLPGATTFLADPALPPVKALRAAGVPMAVATDANPGSSPTTHLWLMAQLACVSYGLMPHEALRAVTVVGARALGLADAGVGRIVVGGAADLVATDAPGWRHLLYGLGDNPARRVWIGGREL
;
A
#
# COMPACT_ATOMS: atom_id res chain seq x y z
N SER A 1 -7.83 -22.73 1.64
CA SER A 1 -7.27 -22.08 0.46
C SER A 1 -8.14 -20.87 0.12
N HIS A 2 -7.54 -19.73 -0.15
CA HIS A 2 -8.27 -18.49 -0.50
C HIS A 2 -8.88 -18.53 -1.90
N GLY A 3 -8.60 -19.56 -2.68
CA GLY A 3 -9.04 -19.73 -4.05
C GLY A 3 -10.45 -20.29 -4.25
N GLU A 4 -11.16 -20.65 -3.17
CA GLU A 4 -12.51 -21.23 -3.25
C GLU A 4 -13.56 -20.40 -2.49
N ALA A 5 -13.14 -19.35 -1.78
CA ALA A 5 -14.04 -18.55 -0.98
C ALA A 5 -14.79 -17.50 -1.84
N SER A 6 -16.07 -17.33 -1.60
CA SER A 6 -16.89 -16.29 -2.24
C SER A 6 -16.47 -14.88 -1.79
N ALA A 7 -16.87 -13.85 -2.53
CA ALA A 7 -16.62 -12.47 -2.16
C ALA A 7 -17.22 -12.11 -0.78
N GLU A 8 -18.39 -12.66 -0.45
CA GLU A 8 -19.05 -12.49 0.85
C GLU A 8 -18.21 -13.09 1.98
N GLU A 9 -17.73 -14.33 1.80
CA GLU A 9 -16.90 -15.01 2.80
C GLU A 9 -15.58 -14.28 3.01
N LEU A 10 -14.95 -13.79 1.94
CA LEU A 10 -13.72 -12.99 2.00
C LEU A 10 -13.96 -11.66 2.73
N ALA A 11 -15.10 -10.99 2.48
CA ALA A 11 -15.46 -9.77 3.18
C ALA A 11 -15.69 -10.02 4.68
N ASP A 12 -16.37 -11.11 5.04
CA ASP A 12 -16.60 -11.49 6.45
C ASP A 12 -15.29 -11.82 7.18
N LEU A 13 -14.35 -12.49 6.51
CA LEU A 13 -13.02 -12.77 7.06
C LEU A 13 -12.16 -11.50 7.22
N ALA A 14 -12.33 -10.49 6.35
CA ALA A 14 -11.57 -9.23 6.40
C ALA A 14 -12.14 -8.23 7.41
N ALA A 15 -13.45 -8.28 7.69
CA ALA A 15 -14.15 -7.30 8.54
C ALA A 15 -13.49 -7.09 9.92
N PRO A 16 -13.09 -8.13 10.69
CA PRO A 16 -12.45 -7.93 11.99
C PRO A 16 -11.12 -7.17 11.91
N ARG A 17 -10.36 -7.33 10.80
CA ARG A 17 -9.10 -6.61 10.59
C ARG A 17 -9.35 -5.14 10.28
N LEU A 18 -10.38 -4.86 9.47
CA LEU A 18 -10.79 -3.49 9.21
C LEU A 18 -11.32 -2.81 10.48
N ASP A 19 -12.11 -3.51 11.28
CA ASP A 19 -12.60 -3.00 12.55
C ASP A 19 -11.46 -2.66 13.52
N ALA A 20 -10.40 -3.49 13.54
CA ALA A 20 -9.19 -3.22 14.32
C ALA A 20 -8.40 -1.99 13.83
N LEU A 21 -8.36 -1.73 12.52
CA LEU A 21 -7.77 -0.52 11.93
C LEU A 21 -8.61 0.71 12.29
N LEU A 22 -9.92 0.65 12.14
CA LEU A 22 -10.85 1.73 12.49
C LEU A 22 -10.72 2.14 13.95
N ALA A 23 -10.61 1.18 14.86
CA ALA A 23 -10.44 1.41 16.30
C ALA A 23 -9.13 2.16 16.65
N GLN A 24 -8.18 2.21 15.72
CA GLN A 24 -6.93 2.97 15.86
C GLN A 24 -6.98 4.34 15.17
N GLY A 25 -8.11 4.69 14.55
CA GLY A 25 -8.27 5.93 13.82
C GLY A 25 -7.78 5.88 12.38
N VAL A 26 -7.59 4.67 11.83
CA VAL A 26 -7.31 4.49 10.39
C VAL A 26 -8.63 4.60 9.64
N THR A 27 -8.81 5.68 8.91
CA THR A 27 -10.07 6.02 8.22
C THR A 27 -10.05 5.70 6.73
N THR A 28 -8.85 5.54 6.18
CA THR A 28 -8.63 5.18 4.78
C THR A 28 -7.65 4.02 4.69
N VAL A 29 -8.03 2.97 3.98
CA VAL A 29 -7.24 1.75 3.85
C VAL A 29 -7.12 1.37 2.38
N GLU A 30 -5.90 1.15 1.90
CA GLU A 30 -5.67 0.43 0.66
C GLU A 30 -5.78 -1.06 0.92
N VAL A 31 -6.54 -1.75 0.09
CA VAL A 31 -6.66 -3.21 0.10
C VAL A 31 -6.23 -3.74 -1.26
N LYS A 32 -5.23 -4.60 -1.25
CA LYS A 32 -4.67 -5.22 -2.47
C LYS A 32 -5.21 -6.64 -2.62
N SER A 33 -5.55 -7.05 -3.85
CA SER A 33 -5.73 -8.46 -4.22
C SER A 33 -4.34 -9.14 -4.33
N GLY A 34 -4.22 -10.24 -5.07
CA GLY A 34 -2.91 -10.82 -5.39
C GLY A 34 -2.66 -12.21 -4.83
N TYR A 35 -3.67 -12.80 -4.20
CA TYR A 35 -3.64 -14.18 -3.74
C TYR A 35 -4.56 -15.10 -4.56
N GLY A 36 -5.32 -14.54 -5.50
CA GLY A 36 -6.22 -15.29 -6.38
C GLY A 36 -5.51 -15.92 -7.57
N LEU A 37 -4.60 -15.17 -8.18
CA LEU A 37 -3.74 -15.56 -9.30
C LEU A 37 -4.50 -16.10 -10.53
N SER A 38 -5.80 -15.87 -10.59
CA SER A 38 -6.69 -16.19 -11.71
C SER A 38 -7.74 -15.08 -11.86
N LEU A 39 -8.39 -15.01 -13.02
CA LEU A 39 -9.42 -14.01 -13.26
C LEU A 39 -10.53 -14.06 -12.19
N GLU A 40 -11.10 -15.23 -11.96
CA GLU A 40 -12.22 -15.42 -11.06
C GLU A 40 -11.86 -15.00 -9.62
N HIS A 41 -10.74 -15.49 -9.11
CA HIS A 41 -10.36 -15.28 -7.72
C HIS A 41 -9.83 -13.87 -7.45
N GLU A 42 -9.15 -13.23 -8.41
CA GLU A 42 -8.76 -11.82 -8.28
C GLU A 42 -9.99 -10.91 -8.27
N LEU A 43 -10.98 -11.18 -9.13
CA LEU A 43 -12.25 -10.44 -9.12
C LEU A 43 -12.99 -10.64 -7.81
N ALA A 44 -13.09 -11.87 -7.29
CA ALA A 44 -13.75 -12.16 -6.01
C ALA A 44 -13.11 -11.39 -4.83
N GLN A 45 -11.78 -11.28 -4.80
CA GLN A 45 -11.07 -10.49 -3.78
C GLN A 45 -11.41 -8.99 -3.89
N LEU A 46 -11.44 -8.43 -5.09
CA LEU A 46 -11.78 -7.02 -5.31
C LEU A 46 -13.26 -6.73 -5.05
N GLU A 47 -14.15 -7.65 -5.38
CA GLU A 47 -15.58 -7.58 -5.02
C GLU A 47 -15.77 -7.61 -3.50
N ALA A 48 -15.00 -8.43 -2.79
CA ALA A 48 -15.02 -8.44 -1.33
C ALA A 48 -14.63 -7.08 -0.73
N VAL A 49 -13.70 -6.34 -1.34
CA VAL A 49 -13.35 -4.98 -0.91
C VAL A 49 -14.54 -4.03 -1.09
N ALA A 50 -15.26 -4.12 -2.21
CA ALA A 50 -16.44 -3.31 -2.46
C ALA A 50 -17.55 -3.59 -1.41
N LEU A 51 -17.85 -4.87 -1.17
CA LEU A 51 -18.82 -5.31 -0.15
C LEU A 51 -18.43 -4.82 1.25
N LEU A 52 -17.15 -4.88 1.57
CA LEU A 52 -16.65 -4.42 2.86
C LEU A 52 -16.84 -2.91 3.04
N GLY A 53 -16.60 -2.12 1.97
CA GLY A 53 -16.86 -0.68 1.93
C GLY A 53 -18.33 -0.29 2.10
N GLU A 54 -19.26 -1.14 1.63
CA GLU A 54 -20.70 -0.95 1.87
C GLU A 54 -21.09 -1.24 3.34
N ARG A 55 -20.39 -2.16 3.98
CA ARG A 55 -20.69 -2.64 5.34
C ARG A 55 -20.00 -1.86 6.46
N ARG A 56 -18.96 -1.09 6.13
CA ARG A 56 -18.13 -0.36 7.09
C ARG A 56 -17.90 1.07 6.63
N PRO A 57 -17.86 2.04 7.53
CA PRO A 57 -17.70 3.46 7.18
C PRO A 57 -16.27 3.84 6.80
N ALA A 58 -15.42 2.89 6.44
CA ALA A 58 -14.05 3.14 5.98
C ALA A 58 -14.02 3.59 4.53
N ARG A 59 -13.06 4.46 4.19
CA ARG A 59 -12.70 4.71 2.78
C ARG A 59 -11.74 3.62 2.33
N LEU A 60 -12.22 2.71 1.47
CA LEU A 60 -11.39 1.65 0.91
C LEU A 60 -10.90 2.03 -0.49
N VAL A 61 -9.63 1.80 -0.73
CA VAL A 61 -8.96 1.98 -2.04
C VAL A 61 -8.52 0.60 -2.50
N ALA A 62 -9.22 0.03 -3.47
CA ALA A 62 -8.89 -1.26 -4.02
C ALA A 62 -7.75 -1.13 -5.05
N THR A 63 -6.75 -2.01 -4.96
CA THR A 63 -5.61 -2.15 -5.86
C THR A 63 -5.53 -3.58 -6.36
N CYS A 64 -5.49 -3.77 -7.68
CA CYS A 64 -5.29 -5.08 -8.29
C CYS A 64 -3.80 -5.44 -8.24
N LEU A 65 -3.44 -6.48 -7.50
CA LEU A 65 -2.08 -7.02 -7.39
C LEU A 65 -2.02 -8.45 -8.00
N ALA A 66 -2.75 -8.72 -9.10
CA ALA A 66 -2.67 -10.00 -9.78
C ALA A 66 -1.22 -10.38 -10.17
N ALA A 67 -0.35 -9.38 -10.33
CA ALA A 67 1.08 -9.54 -10.56
C ALA A 67 1.89 -9.63 -9.25
N HIS A 68 1.43 -10.43 -8.28
CA HIS A 68 2.12 -10.65 -7.01
C HIS A 68 3.22 -11.72 -7.16
N ILE A 69 2.85 -12.89 -7.64
CA ILE A 69 3.78 -13.98 -7.97
C ILE A 69 3.32 -14.66 -9.25
N VAL A 70 4.22 -15.36 -9.93
CA VAL A 70 3.84 -16.24 -11.03
C VAL A 70 3.45 -17.59 -10.44
N PRO A 71 2.20 -18.06 -10.64
CA PRO A 71 1.75 -19.32 -10.10
C PRO A 71 2.52 -20.51 -10.69
N ASP A 72 2.58 -21.62 -9.95
CA ASP A 72 3.43 -22.77 -10.29
C ASP A 72 3.15 -23.33 -11.68
N GLU A 73 1.89 -23.38 -12.10
CA GLU A 73 1.46 -23.86 -13.41
C GLU A 73 1.92 -22.98 -14.58
N HIS A 74 2.35 -21.73 -14.30
CA HIS A 74 2.86 -20.79 -15.28
C HIS A 74 4.37 -20.59 -15.23
N LYS A 75 5.11 -21.21 -14.30
CA LYS A 75 6.57 -20.99 -14.14
C LYS A 75 7.36 -21.25 -15.41
N GLU A 76 7.02 -22.31 -16.17
CA GLU A 76 7.67 -22.64 -17.44
C GLU A 76 7.20 -21.76 -18.61
N ARG A 77 6.11 -21.03 -18.44
CA ARG A 77 5.49 -20.20 -19.46
C ARG A 77 5.06 -18.86 -18.89
N ARG A 78 5.98 -18.18 -18.22
CA ARG A 78 5.74 -16.90 -17.51
C ARG A 78 5.01 -15.86 -18.36
N GLY A 79 5.38 -15.75 -19.65
CA GLY A 79 4.72 -14.85 -20.58
C GLY A 79 3.22 -15.12 -20.79
N ASP A 80 2.75 -16.37 -20.57
CA ASP A 80 1.31 -16.68 -20.62
C ASP A 80 0.60 -16.03 -19.43
N TYR A 81 1.23 -16.05 -18.24
CA TYR A 81 0.67 -15.40 -17.06
C TYR A 81 0.70 -13.87 -17.17
N VAL A 82 1.79 -13.29 -17.69
CA VAL A 82 1.85 -11.85 -17.95
C VAL A 82 0.71 -11.43 -18.87
N ARG A 83 0.47 -12.18 -19.98
CA ARG A 83 -0.68 -11.94 -20.87
C ARG A 83 -2.03 -12.13 -20.17
N LEU A 84 -2.17 -13.12 -19.29
CA LEU A 84 -3.40 -13.28 -18.50
C LEU A 84 -3.66 -12.02 -17.64
N VAL A 85 -2.63 -11.47 -17.03
CA VAL A 85 -2.73 -10.23 -16.23
C VAL A 85 -3.08 -9.04 -17.14
N THR A 86 -2.31 -8.82 -18.22
CA THR A 86 -2.42 -7.62 -19.07
C THR A 86 -3.64 -7.59 -19.96
N ASP A 87 -4.04 -8.75 -20.53
CA ASP A 87 -5.05 -8.83 -21.59
C ASP A 87 -6.40 -9.29 -21.07
N VAL A 88 -6.45 -9.87 -19.85
CA VAL A 88 -7.70 -10.44 -19.30
C VAL A 88 -8.04 -9.83 -17.94
N ILE A 89 -7.15 -9.96 -16.92
CA ILE A 89 -7.49 -9.56 -15.54
C ILE A 89 -7.61 -8.03 -15.45
N LEU A 90 -6.58 -7.28 -15.82
CA LEU A 90 -6.60 -5.80 -15.72
C LEU A 90 -7.76 -5.19 -16.53
N PRO A 91 -8.03 -5.60 -17.78
CA PRO A 91 -9.20 -5.11 -18.52
C PRO A 91 -10.52 -5.42 -17.84
N ALA A 92 -10.70 -6.63 -17.27
CA ALA A 92 -11.91 -6.98 -16.55
C ALA A 92 -12.10 -6.15 -15.26
N VAL A 93 -11.02 -5.92 -14.51
CA VAL A 93 -11.00 -5.06 -13.31
C VAL A 93 -11.37 -3.62 -13.66
N ALA A 94 -10.76 -3.07 -14.70
CA ALA A 94 -11.02 -1.70 -15.16
C ALA A 94 -12.46 -1.53 -15.69
N ALA A 95 -12.93 -2.46 -16.53
CA ALA A 95 -14.29 -2.41 -17.09
C ALA A 95 -15.38 -2.48 -16.02
N ARG A 96 -15.12 -3.18 -14.91
CA ARG A 96 -16.05 -3.31 -13.78
C ARG A 96 -15.86 -2.23 -12.70
N GLY A 97 -14.81 -1.39 -12.82
CA GLY A 97 -14.50 -0.36 -11.82
C GLY A 97 -14.15 -0.92 -10.43
N LEU A 98 -13.62 -2.15 -10.36
CA LEU A 98 -13.36 -2.84 -9.09
C LEU A 98 -12.10 -2.36 -8.37
N ALA A 99 -11.14 -1.76 -9.09
CA ALA A 99 -9.95 -1.16 -8.50
C ALA A 99 -9.62 0.17 -9.17
N SER A 100 -8.98 1.06 -8.44
CA SER A 100 -8.48 2.35 -8.94
C SER A 100 -6.99 2.32 -9.28
N ALA A 101 -6.31 1.24 -8.92
CA ALA A 101 -4.87 1.08 -9.14
C ALA A 101 -4.54 -0.39 -9.46
N ALA A 102 -3.38 -0.57 -10.09
CA ALA A 102 -2.73 -1.86 -10.28
C ALA A 102 -1.32 -1.80 -9.71
N ASP A 103 -0.84 -2.95 -9.24
CA ASP A 103 0.44 -3.11 -8.59
C ASP A 103 1.19 -4.33 -9.15
N VAL A 104 2.51 -4.32 -9.07
CA VAL A 104 3.36 -5.43 -9.46
C VAL A 104 4.48 -5.62 -8.45
N PHE A 105 4.74 -6.87 -8.06
CA PHE A 105 5.91 -7.21 -7.26
C PHE A 105 7.08 -7.54 -8.19
N CYS A 106 8.05 -6.64 -8.26
CA CYS A 106 9.24 -6.76 -9.11
C CYS A 106 10.48 -6.93 -8.23
N ASP A 107 10.86 -8.17 -8.02
CA ASP A 107 12.03 -8.53 -7.22
C ASP A 107 12.51 -9.95 -7.56
N GLU A 108 13.60 -10.41 -6.93
CA GLU A 108 14.09 -11.76 -7.11
C GLU A 108 13.02 -12.81 -6.75
N GLY A 109 12.78 -13.74 -7.65
CA GLY A 109 11.75 -14.78 -7.49
C GLY A 109 10.32 -14.36 -7.87
N ALA A 110 10.08 -13.07 -8.09
CA ALA A 110 8.79 -12.52 -8.52
C ALA A 110 8.83 -12.10 -10.02
N PHE A 111 8.37 -10.90 -10.36
CA PHE A 111 8.39 -10.41 -11.75
C PHE A 111 9.71 -9.73 -12.09
N THR A 112 10.15 -9.91 -13.33
CA THR A 112 11.33 -9.21 -13.88
C THR A 112 10.99 -7.75 -14.21
N LEU A 113 12.03 -6.93 -14.37
CA LEU A 113 11.87 -5.52 -14.75
C LEU A 113 11.13 -5.34 -16.10
N ALA A 114 11.36 -6.24 -17.06
CA ALA A 114 10.68 -6.21 -18.36
C ALA A 114 9.18 -6.58 -18.22
N GLU A 115 8.87 -7.61 -17.46
CA GLU A 115 7.48 -8.02 -17.17
C GLU A 115 6.74 -6.92 -16.38
N ALA A 116 7.41 -6.31 -15.39
CA ALA A 116 6.86 -5.19 -14.64
C ALA A 116 6.53 -3.99 -15.54
N ARG A 117 7.40 -3.64 -16.48
CA ARG A 117 7.13 -2.59 -17.48
C ARG A 117 5.86 -2.89 -18.28
N GLU A 118 5.75 -4.10 -18.83
CA GLU A 118 4.59 -4.52 -19.64
C GLU A 118 3.29 -4.39 -18.85
N ILE A 119 3.27 -4.87 -17.60
CA ILE A 119 2.10 -4.82 -16.72
C ILE A 119 1.73 -3.38 -16.35
N LEU A 120 2.70 -2.56 -15.95
CA LEU A 120 2.46 -1.16 -15.57
C LEU A 120 1.95 -0.33 -16.76
N GLU A 121 2.52 -0.52 -17.94
CA GLU A 121 2.05 0.14 -19.16
C GLU A 121 0.63 -0.29 -19.55
N ALA A 122 0.30 -1.59 -19.39
CA ALA A 122 -1.06 -2.09 -19.61
C ALA A 122 -2.05 -1.44 -18.62
N ALA A 123 -1.71 -1.40 -17.35
CA ALA A 123 -2.53 -0.76 -16.32
C ALA A 123 -2.76 0.74 -16.62
N ALA A 124 -1.70 1.46 -16.99
CA ALA A 124 -1.79 2.89 -17.32
C ALA A 124 -2.69 3.15 -18.54
N ARG A 125 -2.63 2.30 -19.58
CA ARG A 125 -3.53 2.40 -20.76
C ARG A 125 -5.01 2.23 -20.39
N LEU A 126 -5.29 1.50 -19.33
CA LEU A 126 -6.66 1.29 -18.81
C LEU A 126 -7.10 2.39 -17.83
N GLY A 127 -6.26 3.40 -17.57
CA GLY A 127 -6.54 4.48 -16.63
C GLY A 127 -6.37 4.09 -15.16
N LEU A 128 -5.80 2.93 -14.87
CA LEU A 128 -5.46 2.53 -13.50
C LEU A 128 -4.18 3.26 -13.06
N ARG A 129 -4.16 3.74 -11.82
CA ARG A 129 -2.92 4.23 -11.21
C ARG A 129 -1.96 3.07 -11.04
N THR A 130 -0.67 3.31 -11.22
CA THR A 130 0.35 2.27 -11.05
C THR A 130 1.06 2.41 -9.71
N ARG A 131 1.39 1.26 -9.12
CA ARG A 131 2.17 1.09 -7.90
C ARG A 131 3.16 -0.04 -8.11
N VAL A 132 4.16 -0.13 -7.27
CA VAL A 132 5.16 -1.20 -7.37
C VAL A 132 5.57 -1.65 -5.96
N HIS A 133 5.68 -2.96 -5.74
CA HIS A 133 6.49 -3.54 -4.68
C HIS A 133 7.85 -3.87 -5.28
N GLY A 134 8.91 -3.41 -4.68
CA GLY A 134 10.23 -3.72 -5.23
C GLY A 134 11.40 -3.22 -4.41
N GLU A 135 12.55 -3.73 -4.80
CA GLU A 135 13.82 -3.46 -4.12
C GLU A 135 13.76 -3.80 -2.63
N GLN A 136 12.94 -4.81 -2.31
CA GLN A 136 12.83 -5.41 -0.99
C GLN A 136 13.96 -6.41 -0.74
N LEU A 137 14.22 -7.29 -1.71
CA LEU A 137 15.20 -8.37 -1.60
C LEU A 137 16.50 -8.05 -2.36
N THR A 138 16.37 -7.35 -3.50
CA THR A 138 17.49 -7.04 -4.38
C THR A 138 17.32 -5.67 -5.07
N ALA A 139 18.44 -5.08 -5.50
CA ALA A 139 18.43 -3.86 -6.31
C ALA A 139 18.07 -4.20 -7.76
N THR A 140 16.79 -4.14 -8.11
CA THR A 140 16.27 -4.48 -9.44
C THR A 140 16.29 -3.30 -10.43
N GLY A 141 16.35 -2.07 -9.93
CA GLY A 141 16.16 -0.85 -10.71
C GLY A 141 14.69 -0.50 -10.96
N VAL A 142 13.75 -1.22 -10.31
CA VAL A 142 12.32 -0.99 -10.52
C VAL A 142 11.84 0.36 -10.00
N ALA A 143 12.49 0.94 -9.00
CA ALA A 143 12.17 2.29 -8.54
C ALA A 143 12.42 3.34 -9.63
N THR A 144 13.48 3.18 -10.44
CA THR A 144 13.73 4.03 -11.62
C THR A 144 12.62 3.85 -12.65
N LEU A 145 12.29 2.61 -13.00
CA LEU A 145 11.22 2.29 -13.95
C LEU A 145 9.87 2.85 -13.49
N ALA A 146 9.50 2.64 -12.22
CA ALA A 146 8.26 3.13 -11.65
C ALA A 146 8.14 4.66 -11.76
N ALA A 147 9.23 5.37 -11.44
CA ALA A 147 9.29 6.83 -11.56
C ALA A 147 9.18 7.30 -13.01
N GLU A 148 9.84 6.63 -13.97
CA GLU A 148 9.75 6.93 -15.41
C GLU A 148 8.33 6.77 -15.94
N LEU A 149 7.59 5.76 -15.46
CA LEU A 149 6.21 5.49 -15.84
C LEU A 149 5.18 6.28 -15.03
N GLY A 150 5.61 7.16 -14.13
CA GLY A 150 4.74 7.99 -13.31
C GLY A 150 3.94 7.23 -12.26
N ALA A 151 4.50 6.14 -11.73
CA ALA A 151 3.87 5.38 -10.66
C ALA A 151 3.65 6.25 -9.41
N ALA A 152 2.53 6.04 -8.74
CA ALA A 152 2.13 6.78 -7.55
C ALA A 152 3.05 6.48 -6.37
N SER A 153 3.43 5.22 -6.20
CA SER A 153 4.31 4.77 -5.11
C SER A 153 5.20 3.60 -5.50
N VAL A 154 6.28 3.44 -4.74
CA VAL A 154 7.08 2.22 -4.65
C VAL A 154 7.15 1.82 -3.18
N ASP A 155 6.78 0.59 -2.90
CA ASP A 155 6.70 0.02 -1.57
C ASP A 155 7.98 -0.80 -1.28
N HIS A 156 8.44 -0.86 -0.02
CA HIS A 156 9.67 -1.47 0.51
C HIS A 156 10.92 -0.61 0.37
N LEU A 157 11.73 -0.77 -0.69
CA LEU A 157 12.90 0.06 -1.00
C LEU A 157 14.14 -0.20 -0.12
N GLU A 158 14.26 -1.35 0.53
CA GLU A 158 15.41 -1.73 1.36
C GLU A 158 16.72 -1.69 0.56
N HIS A 159 16.67 -2.01 -0.74
CA HIS A 159 17.82 -2.08 -1.65
C HIS A 159 17.82 -1.02 -2.75
N VAL A 160 16.99 0.04 -2.63
CA VAL A 160 16.96 1.09 -3.65
C VAL A 160 18.30 1.81 -3.79
N ASP A 161 18.73 1.99 -5.03
CA ASP A 161 19.97 2.68 -5.34
C ASP A 161 19.81 4.21 -5.48
N ALA A 162 20.92 4.90 -5.65
CA ALA A 162 20.92 6.35 -5.80
C ALA A 162 20.19 6.83 -7.07
N ALA A 163 20.18 6.03 -8.14
CA ALA A 163 19.49 6.36 -9.38
C ALA A 163 17.97 6.29 -9.20
N GLY A 164 17.48 5.23 -8.52
CA GLY A 164 16.08 5.07 -8.15
C GLY A 164 15.59 6.21 -7.25
N ILE A 165 16.35 6.55 -6.22
CA ILE A 165 16.04 7.69 -5.32
C ILE A 165 15.92 8.99 -6.12
N ALA A 166 16.90 9.29 -7.00
CA ALA A 166 16.88 10.50 -7.81
C ALA A 166 15.73 10.53 -8.81
N ALA A 167 15.37 9.39 -9.40
CA ALA A 167 14.21 9.27 -10.29
C ALA A 167 12.90 9.52 -9.55
N MET A 168 12.68 8.88 -8.39
CA MET A 168 11.51 9.07 -7.55
C MET A 168 11.36 10.53 -7.09
N ALA A 169 12.46 11.18 -6.70
CA ALA A 169 12.45 12.59 -6.31
C ALA A 169 11.96 13.49 -7.45
N ARG A 170 12.44 13.29 -8.67
CA ARG A 170 12.04 14.07 -9.86
C ARG A 170 10.58 13.84 -10.23
N ALA A 171 10.13 12.60 -10.20
CA ALA A 171 8.75 12.22 -10.54
C ALA A 171 7.74 12.58 -9.43
N GLY A 172 8.22 12.73 -8.21
CA GLY A 172 7.36 12.89 -7.04
C GLY A 172 6.67 11.59 -6.61
N THR A 173 7.21 10.44 -7.03
CA THR A 173 6.77 9.11 -6.61
C THR A 173 6.97 8.95 -5.10
N VAL A 174 5.98 8.39 -4.41
CA VAL A 174 6.01 8.21 -2.95
C VAL A 174 6.77 6.93 -2.61
N ALA A 175 7.71 7.02 -1.66
CA ALA A 175 8.31 5.86 -1.00
C ALA A 175 7.37 5.38 0.12
N VAL A 176 6.86 4.16 0.06
CA VAL A 176 6.05 3.57 1.14
C VAL A 176 6.93 2.63 1.96
N LEU A 177 7.19 3.03 3.19
CA LEU A 177 8.08 2.32 4.12
C LEU A 177 7.27 1.36 4.98
N LEU A 178 7.77 0.14 5.14
CA LEU A 178 7.06 -0.99 5.73
C LEU A 178 7.84 -1.59 6.93
N PRO A 179 7.97 -0.86 8.05
CA PRO A 179 8.80 -1.28 9.17
C PRO A 179 8.30 -2.56 9.86
N GLY A 180 7.03 -2.92 9.68
CA GLY A 180 6.50 -4.20 10.14
C GLY A 180 7.14 -5.39 9.45
N ALA A 181 7.32 -5.30 8.12
CA ALA A 181 7.92 -6.36 7.32
C ALA A 181 9.40 -6.59 7.72
N THR A 182 10.22 -5.54 7.73
CA THR A 182 11.63 -5.68 8.11
C THR A 182 11.81 -6.18 9.56
N THR A 183 10.94 -5.74 10.47
CA THR A 183 10.99 -6.19 11.87
C THR A 183 10.60 -7.66 12.00
N PHE A 184 9.50 -8.08 11.34
CA PHE A 184 9.00 -9.47 11.44
C PHE A 184 9.93 -10.47 10.76
N LEU A 185 10.51 -10.10 9.62
CA LEU A 185 11.46 -10.92 8.88
C LEU A 185 12.87 -10.86 9.46
N ALA A 186 13.11 -10.02 10.46
CA ALA A 186 14.45 -9.74 11.00
C ALA A 186 15.45 -9.35 9.89
N ASP A 187 14.98 -8.58 8.90
CA ASP A 187 15.82 -8.16 7.78
C ASP A 187 16.86 -7.14 8.24
N PRO A 188 18.15 -7.39 7.98
CA PRO A 188 19.19 -6.43 8.30
C PRO A 188 19.23 -5.21 7.37
N ALA A 189 18.65 -5.32 6.15
CA ALA A 189 18.54 -4.21 5.22
C ALA A 189 17.40 -3.29 5.63
N LEU A 190 17.64 -1.98 5.60
CA LEU A 190 16.64 -0.95 5.90
C LEU A 190 16.59 0.06 4.77
N PRO A 191 15.40 0.60 4.46
CA PRO A 191 15.28 1.65 3.45
C PRO A 191 16.22 2.83 3.77
N PRO A 192 16.91 3.41 2.78
CA PRO A 192 17.89 4.46 2.98
C PRO A 192 17.24 5.84 3.26
N VAL A 193 16.50 5.93 4.37
CA VAL A 193 15.68 7.09 4.76
C VAL A 193 16.47 8.40 4.73
N LYS A 194 17.76 8.39 5.11
CA LYS A 194 18.59 9.61 5.05
C LYS A 194 18.77 10.12 3.62
N ALA A 195 18.97 9.21 2.66
CA ALA A 195 19.12 9.55 1.26
C ALA A 195 17.77 9.97 0.63
N LEU A 196 16.68 9.25 0.93
CA LEU A 196 15.33 9.62 0.51
C LEU A 196 14.95 11.02 1.00
N ARG A 197 15.20 11.32 2.28
CA ARG A 197 14.99 12.65 2.86
C ARG A 197 15.82 13.72 2.18
N ALA A 198 17.12 13.49 1.99
CA ALA A 198 18.03 14.44 1.35
C ALA A 198 17.64 14.76 -0.10
N ALA A 199 17.11 13.77 -0.81
CA ALA A 199 16.60 13.92 -2.18
C ALA A 199 15.20 14.55 -2.24
N GLY A 200 14.49 14.69 -1.11
CA GLY A 200 13.14 15.22 -1.06
C GLY A 200 12.05 14.24 -1.51
N VAL A 201 12.33 12.94 -1.51
CA VAL A 201 11.33 11.91 -1.81
C VAL A 201 10.28 11.91 -0.71
N PRO A 202 8.97 12.03 -1.04
CA PRO A 202 7.92 11.93 -0.05
C PRO A 202 7.83 10.51 0.49
N MET A 203 7.82 10.35 1.82
CA MET A 203 7.80 9.06 2.50
C MET A 203 6.47 8.84 3.21
N ALA A 204 5.78 7.76 2.88
CA ALA A 204 4.63 7.22 3.60
C ALA A 204 5.05 6.03 4.47
N VAL A 205 4.21 5.67 5.42
CA VAL A 205 4.36 4.46 6.25
C VAL A 205 3.04 3.71 6.25
N ALA A 206 3.09 2.41 6.06
CA ALA A 206 1.93 1.53 6.05
C ALA A 206 2.18 0.26 6.89
N THR A 207 1.11 -0.50 7.11
CA THR A 207 1.17 -1.74 7.89
C THR A 207 1.71 -2.92 7.11
N ASP A 208 1.50 -2.92 5.79
CA ASP A 208 1.74 -4.12 4.98
C ASP A 208 1.07 -5.37 5.57
N ALA A 209 -0.16 -5.19 6.09
CA ALA A 209 -0.86 -6.21 6.85
C ALA A 209 -1.12 -7.47 6.02
N ASN A 210 -0.25 -8.45 6.16
CA ASN A 210 -0.32 -9.73 5.48
C ASN A 210 0.21 -10.87 6.39
N PRO A 211 -0.18 -12.12 6.14
CA PRO A 211 0.24 -13.24 7.02
C PRO A 211 1.71 -13.65 6.83
N GLY A 212 2.35 -13.27 5.73
CA GLY A 212 3.70 -13.72 5.36
C GLY A 212 4.81 -12.89 5.98
N SER A 213 4.71 -11.57 5.91
CA SER A 213 5.80 -10.67 6.28
C SER A 213 5.43 -9.62 7.33
N SER A 214 4.13 -9.34 7.56
CA SER A 214 3.71 -8.30 8.51
C SER A 214 2.33 -8.62 9.12
N PRO A 215 2.22 -9.60 10.05
CA PRO A 215 0.94 -10.04 10.58
C PRO A 215 0.40 -9.07 11.64
N THR A 216 0.26 -7.79 11.29
CA THR A 216 -0.22 -6.74 12.18
C THR A 216 -1.10 -5.72 11.43
N THR A 217 -2.10 -5.19 12.14
CA THR A 217 -2.90 -4.06 11.69
C THR A 217 -2.56 -2.76 12.45
N HIS A 218 -1.47 -2.74 13.24
CA HIS A 218 -1.17 -1.67 14.18
C HIS A 218 -0.39 -0.51 13.53
N LEU A 219 -1.12 0.43 12.87
CA LEU A 219 -0.48 1.55 12.15
C LEU A 219 0.33 2.48 13.06
N TRP A 220 -0.11 2.72 14.30
CA TRP A 220 0.68 3.53 15.26
C TRP A 220 2.02 2.89 15.57
N LEU A 221 2.04 1.57 15.76
CA LEU A 221 3.31 0.84 15.95
C LEU A 221 4.21 0.99 14.73
N MET A 222 3.66 0.96 13.51
CA MET A 222 4.46 1.18 12.28
C MET A 222 5.08 2.58 12.27
N ALA A 223 4.33 3.62 12.62
CA ALA A 223 4.84 4.98 12.71
C ALA A 223 5.93 5.12 13.80
N GLN A 224 5.77 4.42 14.91
CA GLN A 224 6.76 4.39 16.01
C GLN A 224 8.04 3.64 15.59
N LEU A 225 7.91 2.47 14.95
CA LEU A 225 9.05 1.72 14.40
C LEU A 225 9.78 2.49 13.31
N ALA A 226 9.06 3.23 12.47
CA ALA A 226 9.68 4.11 11.48
C ALA A 226 10.55 5.18 12.14
N CYS A 227 10.17 5.70 13.31
CA CYS A 227 11.03 6.59 14.08
C CYS A 227 12.24 5.87 14.69
N VAL A 228 12.01 4.72 15.33
CA VAL A 228 13.04 4.05 16.14
C VAL A 228 14.05 3.31 15.24
N SER A 229 13.55 2.58 14.22
CA SER A 229 14.38 1.71 13.38
C SER A 229 14.86 2.40 12.11
N TYR A 230 14.01 3.21 11.46
CA TYR A 230 14.35 3.85 10.19
C TYR A 230 14.87 5.30 10.36
N GLY A 231 14.70 5.88 11.55
CA GLY A 231 15.18 7.23 11.84
C GLY A 231 14.34 8.35 11.21
N LEU A 232 13.02 8.12 11.04
CA LEU A 232 12.10 9.20 10.75
C LEU A 232 11.98 10.13 11.97
N MET A 233 11.90 11.42 11.71
CA MET A 233 11.55 12.37 12.76
C MET A 233 10.05 12.22 13.11
N PRO A 234 9.62 12.45 14.36
CA PRO A 234 8.21 12.27 14.75
C PRO A 234 7.21 13.01 13.86
N HIS A 235 7.53 14.22 13.41
CA HIS A 235 6.66 14.96 12.49
C HIS A 235 6.60 14.34 11.09
N GLU A 236 7.69 13.72 10.62
CA GLU A 236 7.71 12.98 9.35
C GLU A 236 6.84 11.75 9.45
N ALA A 237 6.94 10.98 10.55
CA ALA A 237 6.14 9.77 10.77
C ALA A 237 4.63 10.08 10.83
N LEU A 238 4.22 11.17 11.52
CA LEU A 238 2.82 11.60 11.51
C LEU A 238 2.35 12.01 10.10
N ARG A 239 3.17 12.72 9.36
CA ARG A 239 2.86 13.07 7.96
C ARG A 239 2.82 11.83 7.07
N ALA A 240 3.67 10.85 7.33
CA ALA A 240 3.76 9.60 6.56
C ALA A 240 2.47 8.79 6.65
N VAL A 241 1.82 8.74 7.81
CA VAL A 241 0.55 8.02 8.01
C VAL A 241 -0.69 8.89 7.77
N THR A 242 -0.53 10.13 7.32
CA THR A 242 -1.63 11.05 7.03
C THR A 242 -1.52 11.64 5.62
N VAL A 243 -0.97 12.84 5.47
CA VAL A 243 -0.95 13.56 4.18
C VAL A 243 -0.14 12.86 3.10
N VAL A 244 0.96 12.18 3.46
CA VAL A 244 1.77 11.47 2.46
C VAL A 244 1.14 10.13 2.10
N GLY A 245 0.53 9.42 3.07
CA GLY A 245 -0.30 8.25 2.78
C GLY A 245 -1.45 8.59 1.84
N ALA A 246 -2.17 9.68 2.10
CA ALA A 246 -3.23 10.15 1.19
C ALA A 246 -2.69 10.49 -0.21
N ARG A 247 -1.49 11.07 -0.32
CA ARG A 247 -0.82 11.33 -1.61
C ARG A 247 -0.50 10.03 -2.34
N ALA A 248 0.05 9.02 -1.65
CA ALA A 248 0.33 7.71 -2.24
C ALA A 248 -0.95 7.07 -2.83
N LEU A 249 -2.09 7.28 -2.17
CA LEU A 249 -3.39 6.78 -2.63
C LEU A 249 -4.07 7.66 -3.68
N GLY A 250 -3.51 8.83 -4.02
CA GLY A 250 -4.09 9.76 -4.96
C GLY A 250 -5.29 10.54 -4.40
N LEU A 251 -5.36 10.69 -3.08
CA LEU A 251 -6.47 11.34 -2.37
C LEU A 251 -6.09 12.72 -1.79
N ALA A 252 -4.91 13.25 -2.14
CA ALA A 252 -4.43 14.53 -1.62
C ALA A 252 -5.38 15.70 -1.95
N ASP A 253 -5.94 15.71 -3.17
CA ASP A 253 -6.84 16.76 -3.65
C ASP A 253 -8.24 16.68 -3.03
N ALA A 254 -8.63 15.52 -2.51
CA ALA A 254 -9.85 15.30 -1.75
C ALA A 254 -9.75 15.78 -0.28
N GLY A 255 -8.62 16.38 0.12
CA GLY A 255 -8.42 16.87 1.48
C GLY A 255 -8.26 15.75 2.53
N VAL A 256 -7.99 14.52 2.10
CA VAL A 256 -7.72 13.39 3.00
C VAL A 256 -6.37 13.57 3.68
N GLY A 257 -6.28 13.18 4.95
CA GLY A 257 -5.06 13.24 5.75
C GLY A 257 -4.69 14.63 6.27
N ARG A 258 -5.59 15.63 6.12
CA ARG A 258 -5.38 17.00 6.62
C ARG A 258 -6.68 17.65 7.09
N ILE A 259 -6.58 18.62 7.98
CA ILE A 259 -7.72 19.43 8.42
C ILE A 259 -7.71 20.72 7.61
N VAL A 260 -8.61 20.81 6.64
CA VAL A 260 -8.79 21.97 5.77
C VAL A 260 -10.27 22.20 5.51
N VAL A 261 -10.66 23.45 5.25
CA VAL A 261 -12.05 23.78 4.88
C VAL A 261 -12.40 23.09 3.57
N GLY A 262 -13.53 22.38 3.55
CA GLY A 262 -13.98 21.60 2.39
C GLY A 262 -13.28 20.24 2.20
N GLY A 263 -12.35 19.86 3.10
CA GLY A 263 -11.73 18.54 3.09
C GLY A 263 -12.59 17.44 3.68
N ALA A 264 -12.11 16.21 3.62
CA ALA A 264 -12.74 15.07 4.29
C ALA A 264 -12.76 15.31 5.82
N ALA A 265 -13.91 15.09 6.43
CA ALA A 265 -14.05 15.22 7.89
C ALA A 265 -13.69 13.88 8.57
N ASP A 266 -12.50 13.35 8.26
CA ASP A 266 -11.95 12.15 8.87
C ASP A 266 -10.99 12.60 9.98
N LEU A 267 -11.39 12.40 11.23
CA LEU A 267 -10.72 12.98 12.39
C LEU A 267 -10.48 11.92 13.47
N VAL A 268 -9.38 12.07 14.19
CA VAL A 268 -9.07 11.25 15.36
C VAL A 268 -8.80 12.16 16.53
N ALA A 269 -9.56 12.03 17.62
CA ALA A 269 -9.24 12.67 18.88
C ALA A 269 -8.39 11.75 19.75
N THR A 270 -7.43 12.32 20.45
CA THR A 270 -6.54 11.62 21.36
C THR A 270 -6.51 12.32 22.73
N ASP A 271 -6.10 11.61 23.76
CA ASP A 271 -5.85 12.16 25.09
C ASP A 271 -4.37 12.46 25.35
N ALA A 272 -3.54 12.37 24.32
CA ALA A 272 -2.12 12.64 24.43
C ALA A 272 -1.88 14.13 24.81
N PRO A 273 -0.95 14.42 25.74
CA PRO A 273 -0.65 15.80 26.17
C PRO A 273 -0.12 16.71 25.05
N GLY A 274 0.31 16.11 23.94
CA GLY A 274 0.79 16.82 22.78
C GLY A 274 1.13 15.85 21.66
N TRP A 275 1.21 16.33 20.43
CA TRP A 275 1.38 15.48 19.25
C TRP A 275 2.62 14.58 19.27
N ARG A 276 3.71 14.98 19.97
CA ARG A 276 4.91 14.14 20.10
C ARG A 276 4.67 12.88 20.93
N HIS A 277 3.74 12.92 21.87
CA HIS A 277 3.39 11.78 22.72
C HIS A 277 2.67 10.67 21.92
N LEU A 278 2.07 11.00 20.77
CA LEU A 278 1.44 10.01 19.89
C LEU A 278 2.42 8.93 19.41
N LEU A 279 3.70 9.25 19.35
CA LEU A 279 4.76 8.36 18.85
C LEU A 279 5.74 7.90 19.94
N TYR A 280 5.48 8.25 21.21
CA TYR A 280 6.41 7.94 22.31
C TYR A 280 6.15 6.57 22.94
N GLY A 281 4.89 6.21 23.18
CA GLY A 281 4.51 4.94 23.79
C GLY A 281 4.51 3.81 22.75
N LEU A 282 5.57 3.01 22.74
CA LEU A 282 5.72 1.93 21.75
C LEU A 282 4.59 0.90 21.90
N GLY A 283 3.82 0.71 20.83
CA GLY A 283 2.66 -0.19 20.80
C GLY A 283 1.38 0.40 21.39
N ASP A 284 1.39 1.64 21.90
CA ASP A 284 0.18 2.30 22.39
C ASP A 284 -0.75 2.68 21.23
N ASN A 285 -2.06 2.58 21.48
CA ASN A 285 -3.09 3.17 20.63
C ASN A 285 -3.60 4.47 21.27
N PRO A 286 -3.22 5.64 20.74
CA PRO A 286 -3.65 6.93 21.30
C PRO A 286 -5.05 7.35 20.87
N ALA A 287 -5.69 6.68 19.92
CA ALA A 287 -7.02 7.03 19.44
C ALA A 287 -8.07 6.83 20.54
N ARG A 288 -8.96 7.81 20.71
CA ARG A 288 -10.08 7.77 21.68
C ARG A 288 -11.43 7.92 21.03
N ARG A 289 -11.53 8.79 20.04
CA ARG A 289 -12.73 8.97 19.22
C ARG A 289 -12.32 9.14 17.77
N VAL A 290 -13.10 8.57 16.88
CA VAL A 290 -12.82 8.57 15.44
C VAL A 290 -14.07 9.04 14.70
N TRP A 291 -13.88 9.91 13.73
CA TRP A 291 -14.94 10.36 12.81
C TRP A 291 -14.53 10.06 11.38
N ILE A 292 -15.47 9.61 10.58
CA ILE A 292 -15.32 9.41 9.14
C ILE A 292 -16.44 10.15 8.43
N GLY A 293 -16.08 11.05 7.53
CA GLY A 293 -17.05 11.92 6.87
C GLY A 293 -17.91 12.73 7.85
N GLY A 294 -17.35 13.09 9.00
CA GLY A 294 -18.03 13.85 10.07
C GLY A 294 -18.96 13.01 10.98
N ARG A 295 -19.04 11.70 10.76
CA ARG A 295 -19.81 10.79 11.63
C ARG A 295 -18.86 10.05 12.57
N GLU A 296 -19.20 10.06 13.85
CA GLU A 296 -18.46 9.29 14.86
C GLU A 296 -18.73 7.80 14.71
N LEU A 297 -17.67 6.98 14.89
CA LEU A 297 -17.72 5.52 14.89
C LEU A 297 -18.28 4.95 16.18
#